data_60224b576e2c39ee130698644c2edf4b
#
_entry.id   60224b576e2c39ee130698644c2edf4b
#
_cell.length_a   1.000
_cell.length_b   1.000
_cell.length_c   1.000
_cell.angle_alpha   90.00
_cell.angle_beta   90.00
_cell.angle_gamma   90.00
#
_symmetry.space_group_name_H-M   'P 1'
#
loop_
_entity.id
_entity.type
_entity.pdbx_description
1 polymer ?
#
loop_
_entity_poly.entity_id
_entity_poly.type
_entity_poly.pdbx_seq_one_letter_code
_entity_poly.pdbx_strand_id
1 'polypeptide(L)'
;MAFYYDEPAHTFSEYLLVPGYSSEKCIPANVDLRTPLVKYKKGEEPAITMNIPMVSAIMQAVSGEKLAVALSKEGGVSVRTALWLTSWH
;
A
#
# COMPACT_ATOMS: atom_id res chain seq x y z
N MET A 1 -1.78 20.82 -22.27
CA MET A 1 -3.23 21.12 -22.11
C MET A 1 -3.68 20.64 -20.75
N ALA A 2 -4.41 21.46 -20.01
CA ALA A 2 -4.96 21.08 -18.70
C ALA A 2 -6.34 20.41 -18.89
N PHE A 3 -6.59 19.39 -18.07
CA PHE A 3 -7.90 18.76 -17.98
C PHE A 3 -8.54 19.11 -16.64
N TYR A 4 -9.83 19.39 -16.68
CA TYR A 4 -10.62 19.70 -15.49
C TYR A 4 -11.66 18.60 -15.29
N TYR A 5 -11.77 18.13 -14.06
CA TYR A 5 -12.76 17.14 -13.65
C TYR A 5 -13.90 17.85 -12.92
N ASP A 6 -15.13 17.53 -13.28
CA ASP A 6 -16.33 18.13 -12.66
C ASP A 6 -16.64 17.48 -11.30
N GLU A 7 -16.19 16.25 -11.11
CA GLU A 7 -16.39 15.53 -9.84
C GLU A 7 -15.43 16.07 -8.77
N PRO A 8 -15.94 16.34 -7.55
CA PRO A 8 -15.09 16.77 -6.45
C PRO A 8 -14.12 15.65 -6.04
N ALA A 9 -12.86 16.03 -5.79
CA ALA A 9 -11.90 15.13 -5.16
C ALA A 9 -12.01 15.24 -3.64
N HIS A 10 -11.74 14.13 -2.95
CA HIS A 10 -11.88 14.03 -1.50
C HIS A 10 -10.56 13.61 -0.84
N THR A 11 -10.39 14.02 0.41
CA THR A 11 -9.30 13.54 1.26
C THR A 11 -9.81 12.43 2.18
N PHE A 12 -8.91 11.64 2.73
CA PHE A 12 -9.29 10.58 3.68
C PHE A 12 -9.97 11.11 4.95
N SER A 13 -9.70 12.36 5.33
CA SER A 13 -10.37 12.99 6.47
C SER A 13 -11.87 13.23 6.29
N GLU A 14 -12.35 13.21 5.04
CA GLU A 14 -13.77 13.39 4.70
C GLU A 14 -14.56 12.09 4.74
N TYR A 15 -13.89 10.94 4.88
CA TYR A 15 -14.52 9.63 4.88
C TYR A 15 -14.36 8.93 6.22
N LEU A 16 -15.39 8.20 6.60
CA LEU A 16 -15.38 7.29 7.73
C LEU A 16 -15.70 5.89 7.27
N LEU A 17 -15.06 4.91 7.87
CA LEU A 17 -15.39 3.52 7.62
C LEU A 17 -16.76 3.20 8.25
N VAL A 18 -17.61 2.57 7.46
CA VAL A 18 -18.90 2.07 7.97
C VAL A 18 -18.63 0.85 8.85
N PRO A 19 -19.12 0.82 10.10
CA PRO A 19 -18.99 -0.35 10.95
C PRO A 19 -19.59 -1.60 10.30
N GLY A 20 -18.83 -2.67 10.32
CA GLY A 20 -19.28 -3.97 9.80
C GLY A 20 -19.54 -4.97 10.91
N TYR A 21 -19.83 -6.19 10.53
CA TYR A 21 -20.03 -7.29 11.47
C TYR A 21 -18.70 -7.67 12.13
N SER A 22 -18.73 -7.84 13.45
CA SER A 22 -17.58 -8.31 14.23
C SER A 22 -18.05 -9.43 15.18
N SER A 23 -17.20 -10.43 15.37
CA SER A 23 -17.48 -11.56 16.24
C SER A 23 -16.25 -11.89 17.10
N GLU A 24 -16.41 -12.83 18.03
CA GLU A 24 -15.31 -13.34 18.85
C GLU A 24 -14.16 -13.94 18.03
N LYS A 25 -14.42 -14.31 16.77
CA LYS A 25 -13.41 -14.83 15.84
C LYS A 25 -12.53 -13.73 15.24
N CYS A 26 -12.93 -12.47 15.35
CA CYS A 26 -12.20 -11.32 14.80
C CYS A 26 -11.10 -10.83 15.75
N ILE A 27 -10.34 -11.73 16.32
CA ILE A 27 -9.17 -11.43 17.15
C ILE A 27 -7.89 -11.39 16.29
N PRO A 28 -6.85 -10.65 16.68
CA PRO A 28 -5.62 -10.54 15.89
C PRO A 28 -4.99 -11.88 15.50
N ALA A 29 -5.07 -12.89 16.35
CA ALA A 29 -4.53 -14.22 16.07
C ALA A 29 -5.20 -14.94 14.88
N ASN A 30 -6.45 -14.59 14.56
CA ASN A 30 -7.22 -15.18 13.48
C ASN A 30 -7.22 -14.35 12.20
N VAL A 31 -6.58 -13.17 12.22
CA VAL A 31 -6.55 -12.27 11.07
C VAL A 31 -5.30 -12.52 10.24
N ASP A 32 -5.47 -12.76 8.96
CA ASP A 32 -4.39 -12.87 7.99
C ASP A 32 -4.34 -11.58 7.15
N LEU A 33 -3.23 -10.86 7.26
CA LEU A 33 -3.01 -9.57 6.57
C LEU A 33 -2.33 -9.73 5.21
N ARG A 34 -2.02 -10.93 4.78
CA ARG A 34 -1.40 -11.14 3.46
C ARG A 34 -2.29 -10.62 2.36
N THR A 35 -1.70 -9.82 1.49
CA THR A 35 -2.43 -9.06 0.48
C THR A 35 -1.75 -9.21 -0.86
N PRO A 36 -2.47 -9.54 -1.95
CA PRO A 36 -1.90 -9.57 -3.28
C PRO A 36 -1.58 -8.16 -3.77
N LEU A 37 -0.40 -8.00 -4.36
CA LEU A 37 0.01 -6.73 -4.97
C LEU A 37 -0.38 -6.65 -6.45
N VAL A 38 -0.62 -7.78 -7.09
CA VAL A 38 -0.96 -7.89 -8.51
C VAL A 38 -2.29 -8.61 -8.68
N LYS A 39 -2.93 -8.38 -9.82
CA LYS A 39 -4.17 -9.10 -10.17
C LYS A 39 -3.88 -10.59 -10.33
N TYR A 40 -4.81 -11.40 -9.89
CA TYR A 40 -4.76 -12.86 -10.03
C TYR A 40 -6.17 -13.40 -10.27
N LYS A 41 -6.26 -14.60 -10.83
CA LYS A 41 -7.53 -15.29 -11.04
C LYS A 41 -7.90 -16.10 -9.80
N LYS A 42 -9.20 -16.27 -9.57
CA LYS A 42 -9.69 -17.11 -8.47
C LYS A 42 -9.13 -18.54 -8.62
N GLY A 43 -8.52 -19.04 -7.57
CA GLY A 43 -7.88 -20.37 -7.55
C GLY A 43 -6.42 -20.40 -7.95
N GLU A 44 -5.85 -19.27 -8.42
CA GLU A 44 -4.42 -19.13 -8.68
C GLU A 44 -3.76 -18.34 -7.56
N GLU A 45 -2.49 -18.61 -7.30
CA GLU A 45 -1.70 -17.80 -6.36
C GLU A 45 -1.23 -16.51 -7.03
N PRO A 46 -1.32 -15.34 -6.35
CA PRO A 46 -0.76 -14.11 -6.87
C PRO A 46 0.76 -14.22 -7.05
N ALA A 47 1.28 -13.63 -8.12
CA ALA A 47 2.72 -13.62 -8.39
C ALA A 47 3.51 -12.86 -7.32
N ILE A 48 2.91 -11.81 -6.74
CA ILE A 48 3.52 -10.99 -5.70
C ILE A 48 2.50 -10.75 -4.59
N THR A 49 2.88 -11.03 -3.35
CA THR A 49 2.08 -10.77 -2.16
C THR A 49 2.88 -9.96 -1.15
N MET A 50 2.17 -9.15 -0.35
CA MET A 50 2.70 -8.50 0.83
C MET A 50 2.23 -9.25 2.09
N ASN A 51 3.05 -9.28 3.13
CA ASN A 51 2.64 -9.87 4.40
C ASN A 51 1.75 -8.93 5.22
N ILE A 52 1.93 -7.62 5.04
CA ILE A 52 1.05 -6.59 5.58
C ILE A 52 0.67 -5.60 4.47
N PRO A 53 -0.55 -5.05 4.46
CA PRO A 53 -1.01 -4.13 3.41
C PRO A 53 -0.49 -2.70 3.63
N MET A 54 0.81 -2.53 3.72
CA MET A 54 1.44 -1.24 3.89
C MET A 54 2.44 -0.96 2.77
N VAL A 55 2.25 0.18 2.12
CA VAL A 55 3.10 0.65 1.02
C VAL A 55 3.54 2.07 1.32
N SER A 56 4.82 2.37 1.16
CA SER A 56 5.32 3.74 1.34
C SER A 56 4.94 4.64 0.18
N ALA A 57 4.76 5.94 0.48
CA ALA A 57 4.49 6.93 -0.55
C ALA A 57 5.72 7.15 -1.45
N ILE A 58 5.48 7.35 -2.75
CA ILE A 58 6.53 7.60 -3.75
C ILE A 58 7.06 9.05 -3.64
N MET A 59 7.62 9.39 -2.51
CA MET A 59 8.20 10.70 -2.24
C MET A 59 9.66 10.55 -1.81
N GLN A 60 10.55 11.35 -2.40
CA GLN A 60 11.98 11.28 -2.11
C GLN A 60 12.30 11.45 -0.62
N ALA A 61 11.59 12.34 0.05
CA ALA A 61 11.78 12.59 1.49
C ALA A 61 11.23 11.46 2.40
N VAL A 62 10.35 10.60 1.87
CA VAL A 62 9.69 9.54 2.64
C VAL A 62 10.30 8.18 2.34
N SER A 63 10.36 7.79 1.05
CA SER A 63 10.72 6.45 0.62
C SER A 63 12.21 6.33 0.27
N GLY A 64 13.06 6.56 1.26
CA GLY A 64 14.49 6.32 1.16
C GLY A 64 14.86 4.86 1.44
N GLU A 65 16.15 4.57 1.36
CA GLU A 65 16.70 3.23 1.57
C GLU A 65 16.42 2.69 2.98
N LYS A 66 16.59 3.53 3.99
CA LYS A 66 16.33 3.13 5.39
C LYS A 66 14.89 2.73 5.64
N LEU A 67 13.93 3.50 5.10
CA LEU A 67 12.51 3.17 5.20
C LEU A 67 12.19 1.89 4.42
N ALA A 68 12.75 1.72 3.24
CA ALA A 68 12.54 0.53 2.43
C ALA A 68 12.96 -0.74 3.17
N VAL A 69 14.12 -0.73 3.82
CA VAL A 69 14.60 -1.86 4.63
C VAL A 69 13.71 -2.10 5.84
N ALA A 70 13.36 -1.04 6.57
CA ALA A 70 12.51 -1.15 7.77
C ALA A 70 11.12 -1.68 7.42
N LEU A 71 10.49 -1.16 6.37
CA LEU A 71 9.16 -1.58 5.94
C LEU A 71 9.17 -3.03 5.42
N SER A 72 10.20 -3.43 4.69
CA SER A 72 10.34 -4.81 4.21
C SER A 72 10.48 -5.82 5.35
N LYS A 73 11.17 -5.44 6.42
CA LYS A 73 11.28 -6.29 7.62
C LYS A 73 9.92 -6.52 8.30
N GLU A 74 9.02 -5.54 8.22
CA GLU A 74 7.65 -5.67 8.73
C GLU A 74 6.70 -6.37 7.73
N GLY A 75 7.14 -6.62 6.51
CA GLY A 75 6.38 -7.33 5.49
C GLY A 75 5.64 -6.44 4.50
N GLY A 76 5.87 -5.13 4.54
CA GLY A 76 5.34 -4.17 3.58
C GLY A 76 6.23 -3.97 2.37
N VAL A 77 5.86 -3.03 1.52
CA VAL A 77 6.58 -2.70 0.28
C VAL A 77 6.87 -1.20 0.20
N SER A 78 8.08 -0.85 -0.21
CA SER A 78 8.45 0.54 -0.47
C SER A 78 8.45 0.83 -1.97
N VAL A 79 7.84 1.96 -2.34
CA VAL A 79 7.88 2.48 -3.71
C VAL A 79 8.85 3.64 -3.77
N ARG A 80 9.82 3.57 -4.68
CA ARG A 80 10.86 4.59 -4.85
C ARG A 80 10.72 5.31 -6.18
N THR A 81 11.16 6.56 -6.24
CA THR A 81 11.21 7.30 -7.50
C THR A 81 12.45 6.89 -8.30
N ALA A 82 12.33 6.83 -9.62
CA ALA A 82 13.44 6.54 -10.52
C ALA A 82 14.43 7.70 -10.68
N LEU A 83 14.12 8.88 -10.14
CA LEU A 83 14.95 10.09 -10.25
C LEU A 83 16.34 9.95 -9.60
N TRP A 84 16.54 8.97 -8.77
CA TRP A 84 17.85 8.68 -8.17
C TRP A 84 18.88 8.18 -9.17
N LEU A 85 18.46 7.63 -10.28
CA LEU A 85 19.39 7.12 -11.29
C LEU A 85 20.01 8.22 -12.16
N THR A 86 19.44 9.42 -12.17
CA THR A 86 19.93 10.54 -12.98
C THR A 86 20.83 11.52 -12.22
N SER A 87 20.90 11.42 -10.91
CA SER A 87 21.71 12.34 -10.08
C SER A 87 23.15 11.89 -9.82
N TRP A 88 23.58 10.78 -10.42
CA TRP A 88 24.92 10.23 -10.25
C TRP A 88 25.84 10.48 -11.45
N HIS A 89 25.52 11.43 -12.29
CA HIS A 89 26.38 11.81 -13.43
C HIS A 89 26.89 13.22 -13.30
#